data_3acf671ec1b35b9c6205a42d23a972b1
#
_entry.id   3acf671ec1b35b9c6205a42d23a972b1
#
_cell.length_a   1.000
_cell.length_b   1.000
_cell.length_c   1.000
_cell.angle_alpha   90.00
_cell.angle_beta   90.00
_cell.angle_gamma   90.00
#
_symmetry.space_group_name_H-M   'P 1'
#
loop_
_entity.id
_entity.type
_entity.pdbx_description
1 polymer ?
#
loop_
_entity_poly.entity_id
_entity_poly.type
_entity_poly.pdbx_seq_one_letter_code
_entity_poly.pdbx_strand_id
1 'polypeptide(L)'
;MKKRFIYLFLLAVFLHHWPSSYSRSPLRAKDVTSPCITVRWADKPQSKSYRIVDSHIEEYPLFTIFDKERFNANLIPHAPIPYRDNPTKSVHGDTLSALCEGLIKEVFHKKKKFKHFTVIQKKNFSRRHKCGLLVLKFKEYPFVVKLFVENPKTFINYWWKGFEPVFFWNMGRGAGRHLSGLTRIDNKKNIQKRLAHDSFKDITVEIPNKWFWVPKNNRYIQIDGENIGNGKSLSTQLPSVYAIIADAIDTKNETDLSNEQTKQLSIELCNHLDLIVDPHTTNFIFKQDPRTNKLTIMVIDTEYFPIMIGLKEKRKFKTYEEWYLFMSGKCFKDIFGRTKHERQLSYLEPNELAFQYT
;
A
#
# COMPACT_ATOMS: atom_id res chain seq x y z
N MET A 1 -23.72 -26.26 -5.63
CA MET A 1 -24.41 -25.93 -4.37
C MET A 1 -23.49 -25.63 -3.18
N LYS A 2 -22.33 -26.26 -3.01
CA LYS A 2 -21.43 -26.03 -1.83
C LYS A 2 -20.82 -24.62 -1.70
N LYS A 3 -20.61 -23.88 -2.79
CA LYS A 3 -20.02 -22.53 -2.71
C LYS A 3 -20.98 -21.43 -2.18
N ARG A 4 -22.30 -21.61 -2.34
CA ARG A 4 -23.29 -20.63 -1.82
C ARG A 4 -23.49 -20.75 -0.29
N PHE A 5 -23.24 -21.90 0.31
CA PHE A 5 -23.36 -22.11 1.75
C PHE A 5 -22.25 -21.42 2.55
N ILE A 6 -21.02 -21.37 2.01
CA ILE A 6 -19.89 -20.71 2.67
C ILE A 6 -20.10 -19.19 2.73
N TYR A 7 -20.67 -18.59 1.66
CA TYR A 7 -20.99 -17.16 1.64
C TYR A 7 -22.12 -16.79 2.62
N LEU A 8 -23.12 -17.63 2.76
CA LEU A 8 -24.23 -17.43 3.70
C LEU A 8 -23.78 -17.60 5.16
N PHE A 9 -22.89 -18.53 5.45
CA PHE A 9 -22.33 -18.72 6.79
C PHE A 9 -21.43 -17.55 7.19
N LEU A 10 -20.60 -17.04 6.28
CA LEU A 10 -19.80 -15.84 6.49
C LEU A 10 -20.68 -14.60 6.69
N LEU A 11 -21.77 -14.46 5.94
CA LEU A 11 -22.72 -13.36 6.09
C LEU A 11 -23.49 -13.41 7.43
N ALA A 12 -23.88 -14.59 7.89
CA ALA A 12 -24.60 -14.78 9.16
C ALA A 12 -23.71 -14.48 10.38
N VAL A 13 -22.41 -14.84 10.33
CA VAL A 13 -21.43 -14.50 11.36
C VAL A 13 -21.18 -12.99 11.39
N PHE A 14 -21.24 -12.30 10.24
CA PHE A 14 -21.10 -10.85 10.15
C PHE A 14 -22.28 -10.08 10.78
N LEU A 15 -23.49 -10.63 10.74
CA LEU A 15 -24.71 -9.94 11.21
C LEU A 15 -24.96 -10.07 12.72
N HIS A 16 -24.35 -11.07 13.40
CA HIS A 16 -24.61 -11.34 14.82
C HIS A 16 -23.63 -10.65 15.79
N HIS A 17 -22.56 -10.02 15.30
CA HIS A 17 -21.56 -9.34 16.15
C HIS A 17 -21.47 -7.85 15.84
N TRP A 18 -22.60 -7.15 15.85
CA TRP A 18 -22.63 -5.69 15.76
C TRP A 18 -22.44 -5.09 17.16
N PRO A 19 -21.29 -4.52 17.48
CA PRO A 19 -21.13 -3.84 18.76
C PRO A 19 -21.81 -2.47 18.70
N SER A 20 -22.82 -2.30 19.54
CA SER A 20 -23.44 -1.02 19.83
C SER A 20 -22.49 -0.09 20.57
N SER A 21 -22.53 1.18 20.19
CA SER A 21 -22.05 2.39 20.87
C SER A 21 -20.67 2.36 21.55
N TYR A 22 -19.70 3.05 20.92
CA TYR A 22 -18.47 3.49 21.57
C TYR A 22 -18.79 4.63 22.55
N SER A 23 -18.74 4.35 23.85
CA SER A 23 -18.70 5.37 24.86
C SER A 23 -17.31 6.03 24.88
N ARG A 24 -17.26 7.34 24.91
CA ARG A 24 -16.05 8.14 25.12
C ARG A 24 -15.61 7.95 26.57
N SER A 25 -14.69 7.04 26.84
CA SER A 25 -14.05 6.96 28.16
C SER A 25 -12.80 7.85 28.15
N PRO A 26 -12.62 8.71 29.15
CA PRO A 26 -11.35 9.42 29.32
C PRO A 26 -10.20 8.42 29.52
N LEU A 27 -9.03 8.72 28.96
CA LEU A 27 -7.81 7.93 29.10
C LEU A 27 -7.50 7.76 30.60
N ARG A 28 -7.41 6.53 31.07
CA ARG A 28 -6.97 6.23 32.44
C ARG A 28 -5.43 6.27 32.52
N ALA A 29 -4.89 6.70 33.64
CA ALA A 29 -3.46 6.83 33.94
C ALA A 29 -2.59 5.56 33.71
N LYS A 30 -3.20 4.41 33.40
CA LYS A 30 -2.50 3.14 33.07
C LYS A 30 -1.93 3.09 31.64
N ASP A 31 -2.27 4.06 30.77
CA ASP A 31 -1.90 3.98 29.33
C ASP A 31 -0.56 4.64 29.00
N VAL A 32 0.17 5.13 30.00
CA VAL A 32 1.43 5.90 29.83
C VAL A 32 2.59 5.04 29.27
N THR A 33 2.50 3.71 29.35
CA THR A 33 3.56 2.80 28.89
C THR A 33 3.27 2.12 27.56
N SER A 34 2.06 2.27 27.02
CA SER A 34 1.69 1.62 25.78
C SER A 34 2.18 2.41 24.56
N PRO A 35 2.66 1.72 23.49
CA PRO A 35 3.04 2.39 22.25
C PRO A 35 1.89 3.20 21.68
N CYS A 36 2.17 4.43 21.32
CA CYS A 36 1.15 5.28 20.68
C CYS A 36 1.75 6.13 19.56
N ILE A 37 0.89 6.55 18.65
CA ILE A 37 1.21 7.53 17.62
C ILE A 37 0.21 8.67 17.63
N THR A 38 0.71 9.87 17.35
CA THR A 38 -0.09 11.07 17.09
C THR A 38 0.10 11.49 15.63
N VAL A 39 -1.00 11.69 14.91
CA VAL A 39 -1.00 11.99 13.48
C VAL A 39 -1.69 13.34 13.23
N ARG A 40 -1.01 14.26 12.56
CA ARG A 40 -1.50 15.60 12.23
C ARG A 40 -0.93 16.11 10.90
N TRP A 41 -1.34 17.29 10.50
CA TRP A 41 -0.67 18.00 9.41
C TRP A 41 0.65 18.61 9.89
N ALA A 42 1.73 18.42 9.14
CA ALA A 42 3.02 18.99 9.47
C ALA A 42 3.04 20.52 9.41
N ASP A 43 2.35 21.10 8.42
CA ASP A 43 2.27 22.54 8.17
C ASP A 43 1.21 23.27 9.03
N LYS A 44 0.44 22.52 9.83
CA LYS A 44 -0.63 23.07 10.69
C LYS A 44 -0.64 22.35 12.04
N PRO A 45 0.34 22.60 12.92
CA PRO A 45 0.43 21.90 14.21
C PRO A 45 -0.78 22.17 15.11
N GLN A 46 -1.44 23.33 14.94
CA GLN A 46 -2.69 23.69 15.63
C GLN A 46 -3.95 23.02 15.04
N SER A 47 -3.81 22.20 13.99
CA SER A 47 -4.95 21.47 13.44
C SER A 47 -5.28 20.26 14.29
N LYS A 48 -6.49 19.75 14.11
CA LYS A 48 -6.95 18.52 14.78
C LYS A 48 -5.98 17.38 14.61
N SER A 49 -5.55 16.80 15.72
CA SER A 49 -4.67 15.66 15.81
C SER A 49 -5.44 14.39 16.13
N TYR A 50 -4.86 13.26 15.80
CA TYR A 50 -5.46 11.95 16.01
C TYR A 50 -4.46 11.05 16.70
N ARG A 51 -4.77 10.61 17.92
CA ARG A 51 -3.91 9.74 18.71
C ARG A 51 -4.43 8.31 18.70
N ILE A 52 -3.51 7.37 18.51
CA ILE A 52 -3.78 5.94 18.58
C ILE A 52 -2.84 5.32 19.60
N VAL A 53 -3.41 4.56 20.52
CA VAL A 53 -2.69 3.65 21.41
C VAL A 53 -2.94 2.23 20.91
N ASP A 54 -1.90 1.51 20.54
CA ASP A 54 -2.00 0.14 20.04
C ASP A 54 -0.66 -0.58 20.25
N SER A 55 -0.66 -1.67 21.00
CA SER A 55 0.52 -2.50 21.26
C SER A 55 1.20 -3.04 19.99
N HIS A 56 0.48 -3.10 18.88
CA HIS A 56 0.99 -3.59 17.60
C HIS A 56 1.73 -2.52 16.78
N ILE A 57 1.77 -1.27 17.23
CA ILE A 57 2.49 -0.19 16.52
C ILE A 57 3.98 -0.56 16.35
N GLU A 58 4.57 -1.25 17.30
CA GLU A 58 5.97 -1.69 17.26
C GLU A 58 6.25 -2.78 16.22
N GLU A 59 5.23 -3.48 15.76
CA GLU A 59 5.38 -4.56 14.77
C GLU A 59 5.71 -4.02 13.37
N TYR A 60 5.54 -2.74 13.14
CA TYR A 60 5.66 -2.11 11.83
C TYR A 60 6.76 -1.06 11.81
N PRO A 61 7.59 -1.04 10.77
CA PRO A 61 8.66 -0.06 10.63
C PRO A 61 8.13 1.30 10.14
N LEU A 62 7.08 1.83 10.78
CA LEU A 62 6.40 3.07 10.44
C LEU A 62 7.37 4.24 10.27
N PHE A 63 8.33 4.35 11.17
CA PHE A 63 9.29 5.45 11.23
C PHE A 63 10.52 5.26 10.33
N THR A 64 10.69 4.08 9.71
CA THR A 64 11.85 3.72 8.88
C THR A 64 11.49 3.42 7.42
N ILE A 65 10.20 3.25 7.11
CA ILE A 65 9.73 2.98 5.72
C ILE A 65 10.06 4.15 4.78
N PHE A 66 9.82 5.37 5.24
CA PHE A 66 10.03 6.56 4.43
C PHE A 66 11.39 7.18 4.71
N ASP A 67 12.21 7.24 3.69
CA ASP A 67 13.45 7.98 3.65
C ASP A 67 13.33 9.04 2.55
N LYS A 68 13.44 10.32 2.95
CA LYS A 68 13.21 11.44 2.04
C LYS A 68 14.26 11.52 0.94
N GLU A 69 15.51 11.21 1.23
CA GLU A 69 16.60 11.25 0.26
C GLU A 69 16.43 10.16 -0.79
N ARG A 70 16.17 8.92 -0.35
CA ARG A 70 15.88 7.81 -1.26
C ARG A 70 14.63 8.05 -2.08
N PHE A 71 13.59 8.62 -1.48
CA PHE A 71 12.38 8.97 -2.18
C PHE A 71 12.66 9.98 -3.29
N ASN A 72 13.38 11.06 -2.98
CA ASN A 72 13.74 12.11 -3.93
C ASN A 72 14.66 11.59 -5.04
N ALA A 73 15.60 10.70 -4.74
CA ALA A 73 16.49 10.07 -5.72
C ALA A 73 15.74 9.14 -6.71
N ASN A 74 14.50 8.79 -6.41
CA ASN A 74 13.66 7.95 -7.28
C ASN A 74 12.45 8.72 -7.85
N LEU A 75 12.46 10.04 -7.80
CA LEU A 75 11.45 10.84 -8.48
C LEU A 75 11.57 10.68 -10.00
N ILE A 76 10.46 10.91 -10.68
CA ILE A 76 10.44 10.92 -12.14
C ILE A 76 11.47 11.90 -12.68
N PRO A 77 12.34 11.50 -13.61
CA PRO A 77 13.39 12.39 -14.14
C PRO A 77 12.77 13.50 -14.98
N HIS A 78 13.43 14.64 -15.04
CA HIS A 78 13.07 15.73 -15.96
C HIS A 78 13.39 15.38 -17.42
N ALA A 79 14.30 14.42 -17.65
CA ALA A 79 14.76 13.99 -18.97
C ALA A 79 13.71 13.16 -19.75
N PRO A 80 13.89 12.95 -21.06
CA PRO A 80 13.08 12.02 -21.84
C PRO A 80 13.15 10.59 -21.30
N ILE A 81 12.00 9.96 -21.16
CA ILE A 81 11.84 8.58 -20.71
C ILE A 81 11.47 7.73 -21.93
N PRO A 82 12.31 6.79 -22.37
CA PRO A 82 12.00 5.93 -23.50
C PRO A 82 10.83 5.00 -23.15
N TYR A 83 10.01 4.68 -24.15
CA TYR A 83 8.95 3.70 -23.95
C TYR A 83 9.55 2.30 -23.93
N ARG A 84 9.10 1.48 -22.99
CA ARG A 84 9.58 0.11 -22.82
C ARG A 84 9.48 -0.73 -24.10
N ASP A 85 8.29 -0.74 -24.72
CA ASP A 85 8.00 -1.59 -25.89
C ASP A 85 8.37 -0.91 -27.23
N ASN A 86 8.84 0.35 -27.21
CA ASN A 86 9.31 1.09 -28.36
C ASN A 86 10.35 2.15 -27.94
N PRO A 87 11.62 1.76 -27.73
CA PRO A 87 12.66 2.65 -27.20
C PRO A 87 13.01 3.85 -28.09
N THR A 88 12.60 3.83 -29.38
CA THR A 88 12.78 4.97 -30.30
C THR A 88 11.84 6.12 -29.99
N LYS A 89 10.75 5.85 -29.25
CA LYS A 89 9.82 6.85 -28.75
C LYS A 89 10.07 7.13 -27.29
N SER A 90 9.84 8.37 -26.91
CA SER A 90 9.99 8.81 -25.52
C SER A 90 8.96 9.88 -25.17
N VAL A 91 8.83 10.16 -23.89
CA VAL A 91 8.10 11.30 -23.35
C VAL A 91 8.95 12.00 -22.30
N HIS A 92 8.91 13.31 -22.26
CA HIS A 92 9.60 14.08 -21.24
C HIS A 92 8.92 13.89 -19.88
N GLY A 93 9.70 13.64 -18.82
CA GLY A 93 9.14 13.41 -17.48
C GLY A 93 8.32 14.60 -16.97
N ASP A 94 8.70 15.84 -17.36
CA ASP A 94 7.93 17.03 -17.03
C ASP A 94 6.52 17.01 -17.63
N THR A 95 6.35 16.42 -18.82
CA THR A 95 5.03 16.25 -19.43
C THR A 95 4.15 15.34 -18.58
N LEU A 96 4.69 14.19 -18.15
CA LEU A 96 3.97 13.28 -17.27
C LEU A 96 3.65 13.95 -15.92
N SER A 97 4.59 14.72 -15.38
CA SER A 97 4.41 15.47 -14.14
C SER A 97 3.28 16.50 -14.26
N ALA A 98 3.27 17.28 -15.34
CA ALA A 98 2.22 18.26 -15.59
C ALA A 98 0.83 17.65 -15.73
N LEU A 99 0.73 16.47 -16.37
CA LEU A 99 -0.52 15.72 -16.46
C LEU A 99 -0.97 15.20 -15.08
N CYS A 100 -0.05 14.74 -14.24
CA CYS A 100 -0.35 14.33 -12.87
C CYS A 100 -0.83 15.50 -12.00
N GLU A 101 -0.27 16.72 -12.16
CA GLU A 101 -0.80 17.94 -11.52
C GLU A 101 -2.25 18.21 -11.92
N GLY A 102 -2.57 18.06 -13.21
CA GLY A 102 -3.94 18.12 -13.72
C GLY A 102 -4.86 17.09 -13.09
N LEU A 103 -4.38 15.84 -12.98
CA LEU A 103 -5.12 14.73 -12.36
C LEU A 103 -5.49 15.06 -10.90
N ILE A 104 -4.55 15.57 -10.11
CA ILE A 104 -4.82 15.94 -8.72
C ILE A 104 -5.95 16.95 -8.60
N LYS A 105 -5.94 18.00 -9.43
CA LYS A 105 -7.03 18.98 -9.48
C LYS A 105 -8.36 18.30 -9.78
N GLU A 106 -8.40 17.40 -10.77
CA GLU A 106 -9.63 16.66 -11.14
C GLU A 106 -10.12 15.73 -10.02
N VAL A 107 -9.20 15.06 -9.30
CA VAL A 107 -9.52 14.20 -8.14
C VAL A 107 -10.12 15.05 -7.01
N PHE A 108 -9.52 16.19 -6.68
CA PHE A 108 -10.03 17.07 -5.63
C PHE A 108 -11.34 17.75 -5.99
N HIS A 109 -11.63 17.94 -7.29
CA HIS A 109 -12.95 18.36 -7.77
C HIS A 109 -13.95 17.20 -7.93
N LYS A 110 -13.61 15.99 -7.45
CA LYS A 110 -14.47 14.79 -7.48
C LYS A 110 -14.96 14.38 -8.87
N LYS A 111 -14.20 14.70 -9.94
CA LYS A 111 -14.56 14.31 -11.29
C LYS A 111 -14.70 12.79 -11.40
N LYS A 112 -15.67 12.33 -12.19
CA LYS A 112 -15.92 10.90 -12.45
C LYS A 112 -15.10 10.39 -13.64
N LYS A 113 -14.81 11.24 -14.60
CA LYS A 113 -14.00 10.99 -15.79
C LYS A 113 -12.81 11.95 -15.77
N PHE A 114 -11.65 11.49 -16.14
CA PHE A 114 -10.41 12.27 -16.20
C PHE A 114 -10.05 12.57 -17.66
N LYS A 115 -9.54 13.78 -17.92
CA LYS A 115 -9.21 14.24 -19.26
C LYS A 115 -8.16 13.34 -19.93
N HIS A 116 -7.04 13.14 -19.29
CA HIS A 116 -5.86 12.45 -19.82
C HIS A 116 -5.66 11.03 -19.26
N PHE A 117 -6.62 10.52 -18.48
CA PHE A 117 -6.47 9.22 -17.81
C PHE A 117 -7.71 8.34 -17.95
N THR A 118 -7.46 7.04 -18.04
CA THR A 118 -8.48 5.99 -17.92
C THR A 118 -8.32 5.30 -16.58
N VAL A 119 -9.41 5.12 -15.84
CA VAL A 119 -9.37 4.43 -14.56
C VAL A 119 -9.30 2.93 -14.79
N ILE A 120 -8.26 2.29 -14.28
CA ILE A 120 -8.11 0.83 -14.29
C ILE A 120 -8.77 0.25 -13.04
N GLN A 121 -8.46 0.80 -11.87
CA GLN A 121 -8.98 0.31 -10.59
C GLN A 121 -9.40 1.47 -9.69
N LYS A 122 -10.64 1.41 -9.21
CA LYS A 122 -11.25 2.44 -8.34
C LYS A 122 -11.73 1.93 -6.98
N LYS A 123 -11.82 0.60 -6.79
CA LYS A 123 -12.43 0.01 -5.58
C LYS A 123 -11.76 0.45 -4.27
N ASN A 124 -10.48 0.76 -4.34
CA ASN A 124 -9.66 1.16 -3.21
C ASN A 124 -9.58 2.68 -2.99
N PHE A 125 -10.38 3.46 -3.71
CA PHE A 125 -10.39 4.90 -3.61
C PHE A 125 -11.76 5.44 -3.22
N SER A 126 -11.81 6.28 -2.19
CA SER A 126 -13.02 6.99 -1.77
C SER A 126 -13.09 8.37 -2.41
N ARG A 127 -13.98 8.56 -3.37
CA ARG A 127 -14.25 9.89 -3.94
C ARG A 127 -14.83 10.86 -2.93
N ARG A 128 -15.67 10.37 -2.00
CA ARG A 128 -16.29 11.20 -0.95
C ARG A 128 -15.21 11.80 -0.05
N HIS A 129 -14.28 11.00 0.40
CA HIS A 129 -13.22 11.40 1.32
C HIS A 129 -11.92 11.78 0.62
N LYS A 130 -11.85 11.62 -0.71
CA LYS A 130 -10.68 11.90 -1.56
C LYS A 130 -9.42 11.22 -1.02
N CYS A 131 -9.52 9.94 -0.69
CA CYS A 131 -8.41 9.17 -0.10
C CYS A 131 -8.37 7.72 -0.60
N GLY A 132 -7.21 7.11 -0.43
CA GLY A 132 -6.91 5.74 -0.81
C GLY A 132 -6.08 5.63 -2.09
N LEU A 133 -6.11 4.47 -2.72
CA LEU A 133 -5.37 4.16 -3.95
C LEU A 133 -6.28 4.22 -5.18
N LEU A 134 -5.90 5.04 -6.14
CA LEU A 134 -6.51 5.11 -7.46
C LEU A 134 -5.49 4.68 -8.51
N VAL A 135 -5.84 3.65 -9.32
CA VAL A 135 -4.98 3.17 -10.40
C VAL A 135 -5.53 3.60 -11.75
N LEU A 136 -4.68 4.28 -12.52
CA LEU A 136 -5.04 4.86 -13.81
C LEU A 136 -3.98 4.53 -14.87
N LYS A 137 -4.39 4.62 -16.14
CA LYS A 137 -3.50 4.59 -17.29
C LYS A 137 -3.56 5.93 -18.01
N PHE A 138 -2.43 6.46 -18.43
CA PHE A 138 -2.41 7.59 -19.36
C PHE A 138 -3.05 7.18 -20.68
N LYS A 139 -3.83 8.06 -21.28
CA LYS A 139 -4.48 7.80 -22.59
C LYS A 139 -3.49 7.89 -23.74
N GLU A 140 -2.55 8.82 -23.63
CA GLU A 140 -1.64 9.20 -24.71
C GLU A 140 -0.26 8.57 -24.58
N TYR A 141 0.07 8.03 -23.41
CA TYR A 141 1.39 7.50 -23.10
C TYR A 141 1.32 6.08 -22.50
N PRO A 142 2.32 5.22 -22.78
CA PRO A 142 2.33 3.84 -22.29
C PRO A 142 2.78 3.75 -20.82
N PHE A 143 2.14 4.51 -19.95
CA PHE A 143 2.41 4.49 -18.52
C PHE A 143 1.14 4.32 -17.70
N VAL A 144 1.29 3.78 -16.49
CA VAL A 144 0.25 3.68 -15.47
C VAL A 144 0.62 4.55 -14.27
N VAL A 145 -0.39 4.99 -13.54
CA VAL A 145 -0.26 5.80 -12.33
C VAL A 145 -0.98 5.09 -11.20
N LYS A 146 -0.27 4.79 -10.13
CA LYS A 146 -0.85 4.39 -8.84
C LYS A 146 -0.81 5.62 -7.93
N LEU A 147 -1.93 6.33 -7.81
CA LEU A 147 -2.05 7.55 -7.02
C LEU A 147 -2.49 7.22 -5.60
N PHE A 148 -1.71 7.63 -4.62
CA PHE A 148 -1.95 7.49 -3.20
C PHE A 148 -2.32 8.85 -2.61
N VAL A 149 -3.44 8.91 -1.91
CA VAL A 149 -3.94 10.14 -1.27
C VAL A 149 -4.44 9.81 0.12
N GLU A 150 -3.85 10.44 1.13
CA GLU A 150 -4.33 10.36 2.51
C GLU A 150 -4.25 11.74 3.19
N ASN A 151 -4.95 11.88 4.29
CA ASN A 151 -4.85 13.00 5.21
C ASN A 151 -4.77 12.44 6.64
N PRO A 152 -4.44 13.21 7.67
CA PRO A 152 -4.28 12.69 9.03
C PRO A 152 -5.46 11.85 9.50
N LYS A 153 -6.69 12.29 9.23
CA LYS A 153 -7.89 11.56 9.60
C LYS A 153 -8.04 10.24 8.86
N THR A 154 -7.82 10.23 7.53
CA THR A 154 -8.01 9.04 6.72
C THR A 154 -6.84 8.09 6.81
N PHE A 155 -5.64 8.59 7.13
CA PHE A 155 -4.46 7.79 7.36
C PHE A 155 -4.65 6.78 8.49
N ILE A 156 -5.27 7.24 9.62
CA ILE A 156 -5.52 6.40 10.78
C ILE A 156 -6.94 5.87 10.84
N ASN A 157 -7.86 6.54 10.18
CA ASN A 157 -9.27 6.22 10.26
C ASN A 157 -9.65 5.32 9.08
N TYR A 158 -10.74 4.65 9.27
CA TYR A 158 -11.19 3.55 8.53
C TYR A 158 -12.68 3.68 8.23
N TRP A 159 -13.10 3.07 7.16
CA TRP A 159 -14.42 3.30 6.58
C TRP A 159 -15.61 2.71 7.34
N TRP A 160 -15.38 1.87 8.34
CA TRP A 160 -16.42 1.19 9.10
C TRP A 160 -16.79 1.83 10.44
N LYS A 161 -16.47 3.07 10.67
CA LYS A 161 -16.69 3.77 11.94
C LYS A 161 -15.88 3.24 13.14
N GLY A 162 -15.01 2.27 12.93
CA GLY A 162 -14.13 1.71 13.95
C GLY A 162 -12.70 2.07 13.68
N PHE A 163 -11.88 1.93 14.70
CA PHE A 163 -10.46 1.94 14.57
C PHE A 163 -10.02 0.59 13.98
N GLU A 164 -9.25 0.62 12.94
CA GLU A 164 -8.59 -0.57 12.43
C GLU A 164 -7.13 -0.59 12.75
N PRO A 165 -6.56 -1.79 12.83
CA PRO A 165 -5.13 -1.92 12.94
C PRO A 165 -4.49 -1.08 11.87
N VAL A 166 -3.62 -0.16 12.30
CA VAL A 166 -3.03 0.88 11.47
C VAL A 166 -2.42 0.31 10.20
N PHE A 167 -2.05 -0.97 10.23
CA PHE A 167 -1.17 -1.54 9.24
C PHE A 167 -1.71 -2.78 8.53
N PHE A 168 -2.84 -3.30 8.98
CA PHE A 168 -3.29 -4.57 8.50
C PHE A 168 -4.62 -4.46 7.76
N TRP A 169 -4.81 -5.16 6.68
CA TRP A 169 -6.07 -5.37 5.97
C TRP A 169 -6.82 -4.16 5.40
N ASN A 170 -6.37 -2.93 5.62
CA ASN A 170 -6.92 -1.83 4.85
C ASN A 170 -6.28 -1.79 3.46
N MET A 171 -6.55 -2.83 2.67
CA MET A 171 -5.97 -3.05 1.35
C MET A 171 -6.20 -1.88 0.38
N GLY A 172 -7.11 -0.96 0.70
CA GLY A 172 -7.49 0.11 -0.21
C GLY A 172 -7.21 1.52 0.26
N ARG A 173 -7.06 1.73 1.58
CA ARG A 173 -6.99 3.07 2.20
C ARG A 173 -6.20 3.02 3.48
N GLY A 174 -5.90 4.23 4.02
CA GLY A 174 -5.25 4.40 5.30
C GLY A 174 -3.76 4.08 5.29
N ALA A 175 -3.20 4.03 6.48
CA ALA A 175 -1.74 3.92 6.68
C ALA A 175 -1.13 2.72 5.96
N GLY A 176 -1.71 1.54 6.08
CA GLY A 176 -1.17 0.33 5.47
C GLY A 176 -0.97 0.47 3.96
N ARG A 177 -2.00 0.94 3.25
CA ARG A 177 -1.93 1.15 1.80
C ARG A 177 -0.99 2.28 1.42
N HIS A 178 -1.00 3.37 2.19
CA HIS A 178 -0.14 4.52 1.94
C HIS A 178 1.34 4.16 2.13
N LEU A 179 1.67 3.50 3.23
CA LEU A 179 3.03 3.05 3.52
C LEU A 179 3.53 1.99 2.54
N SER A 180 2.68 1.06 2.15
CA SER A 180 3.06 0.01 1.20
C SER A 180 3.48 0.56 -0.15
N GLY A 181 2.87 1.65 -0.59
CA GLY A 181 3.26 2.32 -1.81
C GLY A 181 4.71 2.79 -1.80
N LEU A 182 5.18 3.31 -0.67
CA LEU A 182 6.55 3.80 -0.50
C LEU A 182 7.61 2.69 -0.62
N THR A 183 7.25 1.45 -0.36
CA THR A 183 8.19 0.31 -0.42
C THR A 183 8.48 -0.18 -1.84
N ARG A 184 7.62 0.17 -2.82
CA ARG A 184 7.59 -0.51 -4.13
C ARG A 184 8.82 -0.31 -5.00
N ILE A 185 9.47 0.83 -4.91
CA ILE A 185 10.65 1.13 -5.75
C ILE A 185 11.89 0.49 -5.15
N ASP A 186 12.07 0.59 -3.85
CA ASP A 186 13.20 -0.07 -3.18
C ASP A 186 13.08 -1.59 -3.29
N ASN A 187 11.88 -2.13 -3.12
CA ASN A 187 11.68 -3.57 -3.28
C ASN A 187 11.89 -4.05 -4.73
N LYS A 188 11.56 -3.23 -5.74
CA LYS A 188 11.96 -3.52 -7.13
C LYS A 188 13.47 -3.78 -7.22
N LYS A 189 14.30 -2.90 -6.61
CA LYS A 189 15.75 -3.05 -6.61
C LYS A 189 16.20 -4.33 -5.89
N ASN A 190 15.54 -4.65 -4.77
CA ASN A 190 15.82 -5.88 -4.03
C ASN A 190 15.51 -7.14 -4.86
N ILE A 191 14.38 -7.15 -5.57
CA ILE A 191 14.02 -8.25 -6.46
C ILE A 191 15.06 -8.38 -7.58
N GLN A 192 15.40 -7.28 -8.24
CA GLN A 192 16.41 -7.28 -9.31
C GLN A 192 17.77 -7.80 -8.83
N LYS A 193 18.22 -7.37 -7.65
CA LYS A 193 19.47 -7.85 -7.05
C LYS A 193 19.45 -9.36 -6.78
N ARG A 194 18.33 -9.89 -6.27
CA ARG A 194 18.19 -11.33 -6.02
C ARG A 194 18.20 -12.14 -7.30
N LEU A 195 17.45 -11.71 -8.31
CA LEU A 195 17.41 -12.38 -9.62
C LEU A 195 18.73 -12.32 -10.38
N ALA A 196 19.54 -11.27 -10.17
CA ALA A 196 20.88 -11.19 -10.73
C ALA A 196 21.87 -12.14 -10.05
N HIS A 197 21.65 -12.47 -8.77
CA HIS A 197 22.47 -13.41 -8.02
C HIS A 197 22.04 -14.87 -8.28
N ASP A 198 20.74 -15.11 -8.35
CA ASP A 198 20.13 -16.43 -8.51
C ASP A 198 18.92 -16.32 -9.45
N SER A 199 19.06 -16.81 -10.68
CA SER A 199 18.00 -16.78 -11.69
C SER A 199 16.87 -17.75 -11.35
N PHE A 200 15.64 -17.36 -11.64
CA PHE A 200 14.48 -18.19 -11.38
C PHE A 200 14.27 -19.18 -12.54
N LYS A 201 14.77 -20.41 -12.40
CA LYS A 201 14.65 -21.46 -13.42
C LYS A 201 15.15 -20.93 -14.79
N ASP A 202 14.63 -21.45 -15.89
CA ASP A 202 14.86 -20.93 -17.24
C ASP A 202 13.82 -19.89 -17.67
N ILE A 203 13.25 -19.19 -16.68
CA ILE A 203 12.17 -18.22 -16.88
C ILE A 203 12.74 -16.81 -16.75
N THR A 204 12.46 -15.97 -17.74
CA THR A 204 12.79 -14.54 -17.64
C THR A 204 11.83 -13.84 -16.69
N VAL A 205 12.37 -13.19 -15.67
CA VAL A 205 11.57 -12.36 -14.74
C VAL A 205 11.88 -10.89 -14.99
N GLU A 206 10.86 -10.13 -15.34
CA GLU A 206 10.99 -8.71 -15.66
C GLU A 206 10.15 -7.84 -14.72
N ILE A 207 10.63 -6.63 -14.49
CA ILE A 207 9.94 -5.67 -13.63
C ILE A 207 9.84 -4.33 -14.38
N PRO A 208 8.65 -3.71 -14.49
CA PRO A 208 8.48 -2.41 -15.12
C PRO A 208 9.33 -1.34 -14.44
N ASN A 209 9.79 -0.34 -15.19
CA ASN A 209 10.38 0.84 -14.58
C ASN A 209 9.33 1.55 -13.75
N LYS A 210 9.77 2.17 -12.64
CA LYS A 210 8.90 2.86 -11.69
C LYS A 210 9.61 4.06 -11.12
N TRP A 211 8.87 5.15 -10.97
CA TRP A 211 9.34 6.40 -10.38
C TRP A 211 8.28 6.94 -9.43
N PHE A 212 8.72 7.63 -8.39
CA PHE A 212 7.83 8.44 -7.59
C PHE A 212 7.51 9.76 -8.29
N TRP A 213 6.35 10.29 -7.97
CA TRP A 213 5.94 11.63 -8.29
C TRP A 213 5.20 12.24 -7.09
N VAL A 214 5.40 13.54 -6.87
CA VAL A 214 4.68 14.32 -5.84
C VAL A 214 4.19 15.64 -6.44
N PRO A 215 3.03 16.16 -5.98
CA PRO A 215 2.58 17.48 -6.37
C PRO A 215 3.57 18.56 -5.90
N LYS A 216 3.71 19.64 -6.68
CA LYS A 216 4.57 20.81 -6.32
C LYS A 216 4.21 21.38 -4.94
N ASN A 217 2.91 21.46 -4.63
CA ASN A 217 2.39 21.99 -3.36
C ASN A 217 1.89 20.83 -2.47
N ASN A 218 2.72 19.82 -2.27
CA ASN A 218 2.35 18.69 -1.44
C ASN A 218 2.36 19.07 0.04
N ARG A 219 1.39 18.56 0.78
CA ARG A 219 1.37 18.61 2.24
C ARG A 219 1.94 17.32 2.82
N TYR A 220 2.43 17.41 4.03
CA TYR A 220 3.00 16.27 4.74
C TYR A 220 2.16 15.92 5.96
N ILE A 221 2.02 14.62 6.20
CA ILE A 221 1.43 14.06 7.41
C ILE A 221 2.56 13.87 8.40
N GLN A 222 2.48 14.56 9.54
CA GLN A 222 3.38 14.38 10.67
C GLN A 222 2.90 13.21 11.51
N ILE A 223 3.82 12.33 11.87
CA ILE A 223 3.58 11.19 12.76
C ILE A 223 4.60 11.25 13.87
N ASP A 224 4.13 11.41 15.09
CA ASP A 224 4.94 11.39 16.29
C ASP A 224 4.59 10.11 17.07
N GLY A 225 5.60 9.35 17.46
CA GLY A 225 5.48 8.11 18.21
C GLY A 225 6.05 8.27 19.61
N GLU A 226 5.35 7.73 20.59
CA GLU A 226 5.75 7.69 22.00
C GLU A 226 5.79 6.23 22.47
N ASN A 227 6.72 5.91 23.33
CA ASN A 227 6.94 4.54 23.84
C ASN A 227 7.13 3.49 22.74
N ILE A 228 7.79 3.88 21.63
CA ILE A 228 8.08 3.00 20.50
C ILE A 228 9.44 2.32 20.75
N GLY A 229 9.46 1.00 20.70
CA GLY A 229 10.70 0.22 20.82
C GLY A 229 11.57 0.65 22.03
N ASN A 230 11.34 0.09 23.17
CA ASN A 230 12.06 0.41 24.42
C ASN A 230 11.85 1.86 24.92
N GLY A 231 10.66 2.40 24.81
CA GLY A 231 10.29 3.70 25.37
C GLY A 231 10.81 4.91 24.59
N LYS A 232 11.16 4.74 23.32
CA LYS A 232 11.69 5.83 22.49
C LYS A 232 10.56 6.72 21.93
N SER A 233 10.88 8.00 21.78
CA SER A 233 10.09 8.93 20.97
C SER A 233 10.68 9.00 19.56
N LEU A 234 9.86 8.80 18.56
CA LEU A 234 10.24 8.81 17.14
C LEU A 234 9.33 9.77 16.38
N SER A 235 9.83 10.34 15.30
CA SER A 235 9.05 11.25 14.46
C SER A 235 9.37 11.04 12.99
N THR A 236 8.35 11.16 12.13
CA THR A 236 8.51 11.11 10.68
C THR A 236 7.46 11.97 9.98
N GLN A 237 7.77 12.39 8.75
CA GLN A 237 6.84 13.12 7.89
C GLN A 237 6.65 12.37 6.59
N LEU A 238 5.41 12.07 6.22
CA LEU A 238 5.06 11.37 4.99
C LEU A 238 4.36 12.31 4.01
N PRO A 239 4.63 12.20 2.70
CA PRO A 239 3.86 12.96 1.71
C PRO A 239 2.39 12.53 1.76
N SER A 240 1.47 13.47 1.87
CA SER A 240 0.03 13.18 1.92
C SER A 240 -0.52 12.70 0.57
N VAL A 241 0.11 13.17 -0.51
CA VAL A 241 -0.18 12.77 -1.89
C VAL A 241 1.13 12.41 -2.57
N TYR A 242 1.16 11.25 -3.18
CA TYR A 242 2.22 10.87 -4.10
C TYR A 242 1.69 9.85 -5.11
N ALA A 243 2.40 9.66 -6.19
CA ALA A 243 2.10 8.63 -7.15
C ALA A 243 3.33 7.77 -7.46
N ILE A 244 3.08 6.57 -7.95
CA ILE A 244 4.05 5.75 -8.64
C ILE A 244 3.66 5.75 -10.11
N ILE A 245 4.52 6.29 -10.95
CA ILE A 245 4.42 6.19 -12.41
C ILE A 245 5.24 4.98 -12.82
N ALA A 246 4.67 4.10 -13.62
CA ALA A 246 5.34 2.89 -14.09
C ALA A 246 5.03 2.62 -15.56
N ASP A 247 5.92 1.88 -16.23
CA ASP A 247 5.63 1.39 -17.59
C ASP A 247 4.31 0.61 -17.59
N ALA A 248 3.45 0.89 -18.55
CA ALA A 248 2.29 0.04 -18.81
C ALA A 248 2.74 -1.24 -19.51
N ILE A 249 2.21 -2.37 -19.08
CA ILE A 249 2.48 -3.66 -19.73
C ILE A 249 1.35 -3.93 -20.72
N ASP A 250 1.72 -4.24 -21.95
CA ASP A 250 0.76 -4.72 -22.94
C ASP A 250 0.36 -6.16 -22.62
N THR A 251 -0.93 -6.40 -22.44
CA THR A 251 -1.50 -7.72 -22.13
C THR A 251 -1.97 -8.48 -23.36
N LYS A 252 -1.79 -7.95 -24.57
CA LYS A 252 -2.27 -8.60 -25.81
C LYS A 252 -1.65 -9.99 -26.05
N ASN A 253 -0.43 -10.21 -25.55
CA ASN A 253 0.30 -11.47 -25.64
C ASN A 253 0.38 -12.17 -24.28
N GLU A 254 -0.59 -11.94 -23.42
CA GLU A 254 -0.69 -12.66 -22.16
C GLU A 254 -1.01 -14.14 -22.47
N THR A 255 -0.22 -15.02 -21.89
CA THR A 255 -0.39 -16.46 -22.08
C THR A 255 -1.54 -16.93 -21.23
N ASP A 256 -2.46 -17.66 -21.85
CA ASP A 256 -3.59 -18.28 -21.17
C ASP A 256 -3.11 -19.55 -20.42
N LEU A 257 -2.37 -19.33 -19.35
CA LEU A 257 -2.03 -20.39 -18.42
C LEU A 257 -3.28 -20.82 -17.64
N SER A 258 -3.38 -22.10 -17.33
CA SER A 258 -4.42 -22.52 -16.39
C SER A 258 -4.27 -21.78 -15.06
N ASN A 259 -5.41 -21.59 -14.35
CA ASN A 259 -5.39 -20.94 -13.04
C ASN A 259 -4.42 -21.62 -12.06
N GLU A 260 -4.29 -22.94 -12.12
CA GLU A 260 -3.39 -23.72 -11.26
C GLU A 260 -1.92 -23.50 -11.62
N GLN A 261 -1.56 -23.42 -12.90
CA GLN A 261 -0.21 -23.10 -13.34
C GLN A 261 0.19 -21.68 -12.91
N THR A 262 -0.73 -20.72 -13.07
CA THR A 262 -0.49 -19.33 -12.63
C THR A 262 -0.24 -19.25 -11.13
N LYS A 263 -1.05 -19.94 -10.33
CA LYS A 263 -0.88 -20.00 -8.87
C LYS A 263 0.44 -20.65 -8.48
N GLN A 264 0.78 -21.78 -9.10
CA GLN A 264 2.00 -22.51 -8.81
C GLN A 264 3.24 -21.69 -9.14
N LEU A 265 3.31 -21.07 -10.32
CA LEU A 265 4.43 -20.21 -10.69
C LEU A 265 4.54 -18.96 -9.79
N SER A 266 3.41 -18.38 -9.39
CA SER A 266 3.41 -17.23 -8.48
C SER A 266 4.01 -17.58 -7.12
N ILE A 267 3.63 -18.73 -6.53
CA ILE A 267 4.14 -19.13 -5.22
C ILE A 267 5.61 -19.56 -5.29
N GLU A 268 6.00 -20.26 -6.34
CA GLU A 268 7.40 -20.68 -6.54
C GLU A 268 8.32 -19.47 -6.71
N LEU A 269 7.95 -18.51 -7.55
CA LEU A 269 8.73 -17.27 -7.72
C LEU A 269 8.82 -16.49 -6.40
N CYS A 270 7.72 -16.36 -5.66
CA CYS A 270 7.74 -15.66 -4.39
C CYS A 270 8.58 -16.38 -3.32
N ASN A 271 8.56 -17.71 -3.29
CA ASN A 271 9.45 -18.49 -2.42
C ASN A 271 10.93 -18.33 -2.80
N HIS A 272 11.24 -18.30 -4.11
CA HIS A 272 12.58 -18.03 -4.61
C HIS A 272 13.07 -16.64 -4.21
N LEU A 273 12.17 -15.68 -4.17
CA LEU A 273 12.42 -14.31 -3.73
C LEU A 273 12.30 -14.12 -2.20
N ASP A 274 12.27 -15.18 -1.38
CA ASP A 274 12.08 -15.11 0.08
C ASP A 274 10.81 -14.34 0.49
N LEU A 275 9.74 -14.46 -0.28
CA LEU A 275 8.43 -13.81 -0.05
C LEU A 275 8.48 -12.27 0.08
N ILE A 276 9.46 -11.60 -0.54
CA ILE A 276 9.45 -10.14 -0.59
C ILE A 276 8.39 -9.56 -1.53
N VAL A 277 7.69 -10.42 -2.28
CA VAL A 277 6.55 -10.10 -3.14
C VAL A 277 5.34 -10.91 -2.68
N ASP A 278 4.16 -10.31 -2.75
CA ASP A 278 2.89 -10.97 -2.47
C ASP A 278 2.58 -12.00 -3.58
N PRO A 279 2.38 -13.29 -3.25
CA PRO A 279 2.04 -14.35 -4.19
C PRO A 279 0.73 -14.20 -4.95
N HIS A 280 -0.10 -13.21 -4.61
CA HIS A 280 -1.39 -13.02 -5.27
C HIS A 280 -1.22 -12.92 -6.80
N THR A 281 -1.92 -13.77 -7.55
CA THR A 281 -1.74 -13.93 -9.01
C THR A 281 -1.89 -12.64 -9.81
N THR A 282 -2.71 -11.69 -9.33
CA THR A 282 -2.88 -10.38 -9.99
C THR A 282 -1.63 -9.48 -9.93
N ASN A 283 -0.59 -9.88 -9.21
CA ASN A 283 0.69 -9.16 -9.14
C ASN A 283 1.63 -9.54 -10.29
N PHE A 284 1.23 -10.52 -11.12
CA PHE A 284 2.03 -11.07 -12.20
C PHE A 284 1.27 -11.03 -13.52
N ILE A 285 2.02 -10.87 -14.61
CA ILE A 285 1.54 -11.10 -15.98
C ILE A 285 2.49 -12.12 -16.60
N PHE A 286 1.93 -13.17 -17.19
CA PHE A 286 2.67 -14.25 -17.81
C PHE A 286 2.62 -14.06 -19.32
N LYS A 287 3.78 -14.04 -19.97
CA LYS A 287 3.92 -13.91 -21.42
C LYS A 287 4.74 -15.06 -21.95
N GLN A 288 4.34 -15.61 -23.06
CA GLN A 288 5.09 -16.64 -23.77
C GLN A 288 5.50 -16.11 -25.15
N ASP A 289 6.78 -16.20 -25.44
CA ASP A 289 7.26 -15.86 -26.77
C ASP A 289 6.78 -16.94 -27.76
N PRO A 290 5.98 -16.58 -28.77
CA PRO A 290 5.39 -17.54 -29.70
C PRO A 290 6.44 -18.25 -30.59
N ARG A 291 7.64 -17.69 -30.71
CA ARG A 291 8.72 -18.27 -31.53
C ARG A 291 9.63 -19.21 -30.73
N THR A 292 9.98 -18.81 -29.53
CA THR A 292 10.96 -19.54 -28.70
C THR A 292 10.31 -20.38 -27.63
N ASN A 293 9.00 -20.24 -27.43
CA ASN A 293 8.21 -20.83 -26.35
C ASN A 293 8.71 -20.48 -24.94
N LYS A 294 9.59 -19.47 -24.82
CA LYS A 294 10.13 -19.03 -23.54
C LYS A 294 9.08 -18.25 -22.74
N LEU A 295 8.96 -18.60 -21.48
CA LEU A 295 8.06 -17.91 -20.55
C LEU A 295 8.76 -16.69 -19.93
N THR A 296 8.05 -15.57 -19.87
CA THR A 296 8.44 -14.36 -19.15
C THR A 296 7.40 -14.05 -18.10
N ILE A 297 7.83 -13.83 -16.87
CA ILE A 297 6.98 -13.38 -15.76
C ILE A 297 7.23 -11.89 -15.52
N MET A 298 6.20 -11.08 -15.66
CA MET A 298 6.22 -9.66 -15.37
C MET A 298 5.73 -9.40 -13.95
N VAL A 299 6.59 -8.95 -13.03
CA VAL A 299 6.21 -8.58 -11.66
C VAL A 299 5.70 -7.14 -11.66
N ILE A 300 4.37 -6.95 -11.80
CA ILE A 300 3.76 -5.62 -11.92
C ILE A 300 3.53 -4.93 -10.57
N ASP A 301 3.36 -5.67 -9.50
CA ASP A 301 3.30 -5.11 -8.13
C ASP A 301 4.51 -5.58 -7.30
N THR A 302 5.30 -4.61 -6.87
CA THR A 302 6.52 -4.83 -6.09
C THR A 302 6.38 -4.32 -4.65
N GLU A 303 5.18 -4.34 -4.12
CA GLU A 303 4.90 -4.06 -2.72
C GLU A 303 5.72 -4.99 -1.82
N TYR A 304 6.37 -4.45 -0.78
CA TYR A 304 7.17 -5.28 0.12
C TYR A 304 6.26 -6.06 1.08
N PHE A 305 5.98 -7.28 0.70
CA PHE A 305 5.00 -8.14 1.36
C PHE A 305 5.24 -8.38 2.86
N PRO A 306 6.47 -8.61 3.35
CA PRO A 306 6.71 -8.81 4.78
C PRO A 306 6.21 -7.66 5.66
N ILE A 307 6.39 -6.42 5.22
CA ILE A 307 5.90 -5.24 5.95
C ILE A 307 4.37 -5.24 5.98
N MET A 308 3.74 -5.57 4.86
CA MET A 308 2.28 -5.54 4.74
C MET A 308 1.57 -6.47 5.72
N ILE A 309 2.18 -7.59 6.03
CA ILE A 309 1.57 -8.63 6.87
C ILE A 309 2.26 -8.80 8.23
N GLY A 310 3.23 -7.94 8.57
CA GLY A 310 4.00 -8.08 9.79
C GLY A 310 4.72 -9.43 9.87
N LEU A 311 5.29 -9.90 8.76
CA LEU A 311 6.03 -11.15 8.71
C LEU A 311 7.43 -10.93 9.30
N LYS A 312 7.70 -11.54 10.45
CA LYS A 312 9.00 -11.42 11.15
C LYS A 312 9.99 -12.51 10.77
N GLU A 313 9.50 -13.65 10.27
CA GLU A 313 10.29 -14.84 10.00
C GLU A 313 10.28 -15.20 8.51
N LYS A 314 11.40 -15.77 8.03
CA LYS A 314 11.46 -16.37 6.71
C LYS A 314 10.49 -17.55 6.66
N ARG A 315 9.65 -17.59 5.64
CA ARG A 315 8.66 -18.62 5.43
C ARG A 315 8.68 -19.06 3.97
N LYS A 316 8.29 -20.30 3.73
CA LYS A 316 8.01 -20.83 2.40
C LYS A 316 6.65 -21.52 2.42
N PHE A 317 5.93 -21.44 1.34
CA PHE A 317 4.64 -22.10 1.16
C PHE A 317 4.79 -23.13 0.06
N LYS A 318 4.27 -24.34 0.29
CA LYS A 318 4.33 -25.41 -0.70
C LYS A 318 3.32 -25.18 -1.84
N THR A 319 2.17 -24.63 -1.50
CA THR A 319 1.09 -24.36 -2.45
C THR A 319 0.50 -22.96 -2.26
N TYR A 320 -0.21 -22.50 -3.28
CA TYR A 320 -0.95 -21.24 -3.23
C TYR A 320 -2.06 -21.27 -2.17
N GLU A 321 -2.71 -22.42 -1.99
CA GLU A 321 -3.75 -22.63 -0.97
C GLU A 321 -3.19 -22.50 0.44
N GLU A 322 -2.00 -23.05 0.70
CA GLU A 322 -1.33 -22.89 2.00
C GLU A 322 -1.07 -21.43 2.31
N TRP A 323 -0.57 -20.67 1.34
CA TRP A 323 -0.40 -19.22 1.48
C TRP A 323 -1.74 -18.51 1.74
N TYR A 324 -2.78 -18.86 0.97
CA TYR A 324 -4.10 -18.25 1.11
C TYR A 324 -4.74 -18.51 2.48
N LEU A 325 -4.61 -19.74 2.99
CA LEU A 325 -5.07 -20.11 4.32
C LEU A 325 -4.30 -19.37 5.42
N PHE A 326 -2.99 -19.24 5.27
CA PHE A 326 -2.18 -18.44 6.18
C PHE A 326 -2.62 -16.98 6.21
N MET A 327 -2.83 -16.37 5.05
CA MET A 327 -3.31 -15.00 4.94
C MET A 327 -4.69 -14.83 5.56
N SER A 328 -5.60 -15.76 5.29
CA SER A 328 -6.94 -15.76 5.89
C SER A 328 -6.88 -15.91 7.41
N GLY A 329 -6.05 -16.81 7.92
CA GLY A 329 -5.83 -16.99 9.37
C GLY A 329 -5.29 -15.73 10.06
N LYS A 330 -4.34 -15.04 9.44
CA LYS A 330 -3.86 -13.74 9.93
C LYS A 330 -4.96 -12.69 9.96
N CYS A 331 -5.78 -12.64 8.89
CA CYS A 331 -6.94 -11.76 8.81
C CYS A 331 -7.90 -11.99 9.98
N PHE A 332 -8.28 -13.23 10.21
CA PHE A 332 -9.19 -13.58 11.30
C PHE A 332 -8.60 -13.20 12.67
N LYS A 333 -7.31 -13.50 12.89
CA LYS A 333 -6.63 -13.15 14.14
C LYS A 333 -6.63 -11.62 14.37
N ASP A 334 -6.39 -10.82 13.35
CA ASP A 334 -6.36 -9.37 13.47
C ASP A 334 -7.75 -8.76 13.66
N ILE A 335 -8.78 -9.31 13.00
CA ILE A 335 -10.15 -8.78 13.10
C ILE A 335 -10.80 -9.19 14.44
N PHE A 336 -10.63 -10.45 14.84
CA PHE A 336 -11.39 -11.04 15.95
C PHE A 336 -10.57 -11.28 17.21
N GLY A 337 -9.23 -11.36 17.09
CA GLY A 337 -8.34 -11.67 18.21
C GLY A 337 -7.95 -10.49 19.08
N ARG A 338 -8.29 -9.26 18.67
CA ARG A 338 -7.95 -8.05 19.43
C ARG A 338 -9.09 -7.66 20.36
N THR A 339 -8.80 -7.58 21.63
CA THR A 339 -9.76 -7.11 22.64
C THR A 339 -9.96 -5.58 22.52
N LYS A 340 -11.13 -5.08 22.93
CA LYS A 340 -11.43 -3.63 22.95
C LYS A 340 -10.40 -2.81 23.76
N HIS A 341 -9.67 -3.45 24.68
CA HIS A 341 -8.70 -2.79 25.56
C HIS A 341 -7.33 -2.58 24.91
N GLU A 342 -7.05 -3.24 23.78
CA GLU A 342 -5.75 -3.12 23.10
C GLU A 342 -5.68 -1.96 22.12
N ARG A 343 -6.80 -1.30 21.87
CA ARG A 343 -6.89 -0.19 20.94
C ARG A 343 -7.69 0.95 21.51
N GLN A 344 -7.10 2.10 21.53
CA GLN A 344 -7.79 3.33 21.87
C GLN A 344 -7.50 4.40 20.82
N LEU A 345 -8.56 4.95 20.24
CA LEU A 345 -8.48 6.11 19.38
C LEU A 345 -9.04 7.31 20.15
N SER A 346 -8.22 8.31 20.35
CA SER A 346 -8.63 9.59 20.89
C SER A 346 -8.44 10.72 19.88
N TYR A 347 -9.25 11.75 20.02
CA TYR A 347 -9.10 13.00 19.29
C TYR A 347 -8.52 14.00 20.27
N LEU A 348 -7.37 14.58 19.94
CA LEU A 348 -6.73 15.62 20.74
C LEU A 348 -7.17 16.97 20.16
N GLU A 349 -7.74 17.80 21.00
CA GLU A 349 -7.97 19.21 20.66
C GLU A 349 -6.63 19.98 20.73
N PRO A 350 -6.47 21.07 19.98
CA PRO A 350 -5.19 21.81 19.89
C PRO A 350 -4.60 22.23 21.25
N ASN A 351 -5.45 22.53 22.21
CA ASN A 351 -5.02 22.97 23.55
C ASN A 351 -4.50 21.83 24.42
N GLU A 352 -4.86 20.58 24.14
CA GLU A 352 -4.40 19.41 24.92
C GLU A 352 -2.96 19.02 24.54
N LEU A 353 -2.51 19.39 23.33
CA LEU A 353 -1.13 19.14 22.87
C LEU A 353 -0.11 20.07 23.56
N ALA A 354 -0.51 21.29 23.91
CA ALA A 354 0.38 22.26 24.56
C ALA A 354 0.82 21.82 25.98
N PHE A 355 0.00 21.03 26.66
CA PHE A 355 0.31 20.53 28.02
C PHE A 355 1.18 19.28 28.07
N GLN A 356 1.40 18.62 26.93
CA GLN A 356 2.20 17.38 26.89
C GLN A 356 3.69 17.60 26.57
N TYR A 357 4.08 18.83 26.23
CA TYR A 357 5.46 19.19 25.84
C TYR A 357 6.10 20.23 26.80
N THR A 358 5.46 20.55 27.91
CA THR A 358 6.00 21.34 29.01
C THR A 358 6.36 20.45 30.19
#